data_8da6f30d9b655c1e9cc89a1fc541ec8e
#
_entry.id   8da6f30d9b655c1e9cc89a1fc541ec8e
#
_cell.length_a   1.000
_cell.length_b   1.000
_cell.length_c   1.000
_cell.angle_alpha   90.00
_cell.angle_beta   90.00
_cell.angle_gamma   90.00
#
_symmetry.space_group_name_H-M   'P 1'
#
loop_
_entity.id
_entity.type
_entity.pdbx_description
1 polymer ?
#
loop_
_entity_poly.entity_id
_entity_poly.type
_entity_poly.pdbx_seq_one_letter_code
_entity_poly.pdbx_strand_id
1 'polypeptide(L)'
;MGHKTIYAPHHDFYIDQSKKIDNYNMDSFHMHKMYEVYYLMEGSRKYFIDDSIYLVNAGSLVLIDADSVHKTSSMGDIPHTRIVLNFSQDFLESFSNEVKDLDLTSIFKTKFVVLPLSFKYKLTIENILSRLIDLGCLDVGKDQADYLDASYDQMASKKLMTKLLLSELLLQIKEYIHVLEQKEYESHQIVNNKVDKIIKYICKHYAEDLTLTSIAEAFYISPFYLSKIFKRSTNLSIVEYINSLRIRHAKELLETSSTKISEIAEIVGFSSSSHFSRTFKLLTGLSPQQYKKFYSNK
;
A
#
# COMPACT_ATOMS: atom_id res chain seq x y z
N MET A 1 -8.97 27.10 4.78
CA MET A 1 -8.26 26.84 6.06
C MET A 1 -7.73 25.42 5.99
N GLY A 2 -6.42 25.27 5.81
CA GLY A 2 -5.80 23.96 5.63
C GLY A 2 -5.71 23.21 6.95
N HIS A 3 -6.37 22.09 7.04
CA HIS A 3 -6.08 21.12 8.09
C HIS A 3 -4.68 20.54 7.83
N LYS A 4 -3.67 21.05 8.53
CA LYS A 4 -2.43 20.31 8.74
C LYS A 4 -2.81 19.06 9.53
N THR A 5 -2.82 17.91 8.88
CA THR A 5 -2.85 16.64 9.58
C THR A 5 -1.49 16.51 10.27
N ILE A 6 -1.44 16.89 11.51
CA ILE A 6 -0.28 16.65 12.38
C ILE A 6 -0.38 15.16 12.69
N TYR A 7 0.47 14.33 12.09
CA TYR A 7 0.73 13.00 12.60
C TYR A 7 1.32 13.18 14.00
N ALA A 8 0.50 12.98 15.01
CA ALA A 8 0.96 13.00 16.39
C ALA A 8 1.80 11.73 16.61
N PRO A 9 3.10 11.83 16.92
CA PRO A 9 4.01 10.69 17.02
C PRO A 9 3.81 9.82 18.27
N HIS A 10 2.68 9.93 18.97
CA HIS A 10 2.48 9.35 20.31
C HIS A 10 1.27 8.42 20.44
N HIS A 11 0.61 8.04 19.34
CA HIS A 11 -0.55 7.14 19.41
C HIS A 11 -0.16 5.75 18.91
N ASP A 12 -0.36 4.74 19.75
CA ASP A 12 -0.19 3.34 19.37
C ASP A 12 -1.32 2.82 18.47
N PHE A 13 -2.46 3.52 18.47
CA PHE A 13 -3.64 3.20 17.68
C PHE A 13 -4.40 4.47 17.30
N TYR A 14 -4.75 4.59 16.02
CA TYR A 14 -5.53 5.70 15.47
C TYR A 14 -6.54 5.18 14.44
N ILE A 15 -7.76 5.69 14.47
CA ILE A 15 -8.76 5.45 13.42
C ILE A 15 -9.52 6.74 13.12
N ASP A 16 -9.68 7.04 11.82
CA ASP A 16 -10.42 8.21 11.32
C ASP A 16 -11.30 7.83 10.14
N GLN A 17 -12.52 8.33 10.16
CA GLN A 17 -13.41 8.32 9.01
C GLN A 17 -13.57 9.74 8.51
N SER A 18 -13.24 9.97 7.26
CA SER A 18 -13.35 11.31 6.66
C SER A 18 -13.93 11.27 5.25
N LYS A 19 -14.78 12.29 4.97
CA LYS A 19 -15.26 12.58 3.62
C LYS A 19 -14.49 13.78 3.08
N LYS A 20 -13.87 13.62 1.92
CA LYS A 20 -13.16 14.68 1.21
C LYS A 20 -13.96 15.06 -0.03
N ILE A 21 -14.37 16.33 -0.10
CA ILE A 21 -15.25 16.86 -1.16
C ILE A 21 -14.42 17.38 -2.33
N ASP A 22 -13.19 17.86 -2.05
CA ASP A 22 -12.31 18.47 -3.02
C ASP A 22 -11.31 17.47 -3.61
N ASN A 23 -10.58 17.90 -4.65
CA ASN A 23 -9.40 17.22 -5.23
C ASN A 23 -8.26 17.05 -4.20
N TYR A 24 -8.57 16.35 -3.10
CA TYR A 24 -7.58 16.12 -2.06
C TYR A 24 -6.46 15.22 -2.59
N ASN A 25 -5.29 15.81 -2.72
CA ASN A 25 -4.04 15.10 -2.96
C ASN A 25 -3.16 15.25 -1.73
N MET A 26 -2.48 14.20 -1.34
CA MET A 26 -1.40 14.35 -0.37
C MET A 26 -0.29 15.20 -0.99
N ASP A 27 0.20 16.20 -0.25
CA ASP A 27 1.21 17.13 -0.77
C ASP A 27 2.55 16.43 -1.05
N SER A 28 2.91 15.46 -0.22
CA SER A 28 4.18 14.75 -0.30
C SER A 28 4.02 13.25 -0.05
N PHE A 29 4.99 12.49 -0.51
CA PHE A 29 5.21 11.13 -0.04
C PHE A 29 5.59 11.17 1.44
N HIS A 30 5.11 10.20 2.19
CA HIS A 30 5.44 10.05 3.60
C HIS A 30 5.62 8.58 3.96
N MET A 31 6.21 8.34 5.12
CA MET A 31 6.39 7.03 5.72
C MET A 31 6.22 7.15 7.24
N HIS A 32 5.79 6.11 7.89
CA HIS A 32 5.65 6.04 9.35
C HIS A 32 5.90 4.61 9.84
N LYS A 33 6.23 4.49 11.13
CA LYS A 33 6.52 3.19 11.78
C LYS A 33 5.26 2.42 12.20
N MET A 34 4.11 2.78 11.66
CA MET A 34 2.84 2.14 11.97
C MET A 34 2.36 1.39 10.74
N TYR A 35 1.70 0.26 10.96
CA TYR A 35 0.89 -0.40 9.93
C TYR A 35 -0.33 0.46 9.62
N GLU A 36 -0.74 0.52 8.36
CA GLU A 36 -1.94 1.23 7.95
C GLU A 36 -2.90 0.30 7.22
N VAL A 37 -4.16 0.30 7.66
CA VAL A 37 -5.29 -0.26 6.93
C VAL A 37 -6.13 0.91 6.43
N TYR A 38 -6.14 1.11 5.13
CA TYR A 38 -6.99 2.11 4.48
C TYR A 38 -8.18 1.42 3.84
N TYR A 39 -9.38 1.90 4.09
CA TYR A 39 -10.60 1.41 3.47
C TYR A 39 -11.28 2.52 2.69
N LEU A 40 -11.49 2.33 1.39
CA LEU A 40 -12.22 3.27 0.54
C LEU A 40 -13.69 2.91 0.50
N MET A 41 -14.53 3.71 1.17
CA MET A 41 -15.99 3.50 1.21
C MET A 41 -16.66 3.97 -0.07
N GLU A 42 -16.26 5.16 -0.58
CA GLU A 42 -16.83 5.81 -1.76
C GLU A 42 -15.73 6.45 -2.61
N GLY A 43 -15.96 6.49 -3.94
CA GLY A 43 -15.07 7.12 -4.89
C GLY A 43 -13.98 6.21 -5.44
N SER A 44 -12.93 6.82 -5.99
CA SER A 44 -11.76 6.14 -6.54
C SER A 44 -10.50 6.93 -6.23
N ARG A 45 -9.40 6.23 -5.94
CA ARG A 45 -8.12 6.83 -5.58
C ARG A 45 -6.96 6.16 -6.34
N LYS A 46 -5.90 6.91 -6.56
CA LYS A 46 -4.62 6.40 -6.99
C LYS A 46 -3.69 6.38 -5.77
N TYR A 47 -3.16 5.21 -5.47
CA TYR A 47 -2.16 5.00 -4.42
C TYR A 47 -0.80 4.74 -5.05
N PHE A 48 0.20 5.41 -4.51
CA PHE A 48 1.61 5.14 -4.75
C PHE A 48 2.14 4.50 -3.47
N ILE A 49 2.60 3.27 -3.54
CA ILE A 49 3.16 2.55 -2.40
C ILE A 49 4.49 1.97 -2.87
N ASP A 50 5.56 2.38 -2.20
CA ASP A 50 6.93 2.09 -2.56
C ASP A 50 7.24 2.43 -4.02
N ASP A 51 7.27 1.45 -4.91
CA ASP A 51 7.60 1.58 -6.32
C ASP A 51 6.39 1.30 -7.25
N SER A 52 5.21 1.09 -6.67
CA SER A 52 4.04 0.65 -7.41
C SER A 52 2.87 1.63 -7.34
N ILE A 53 2.08 1.65 -8.42
CA ILE A 53 0.88 2.48 -8.52
C ILE A 53 -0.34 1.57 -8.53
N TYR A 54 -1.27 1.84 -7.62
CA TYR A 54 -2.50 1.09 -7.48
C TYR A 54 -3.71 1.98 -7.72
N LEU A 55 -4.69 1.45 -8.48
CA LEU A 55 -6.02 2.04 -8.57
C LEU A 55 -6.91 1.40 -7.52
N VAL A 56 -7.44 2.22 -6.63
CA VAL A 56 -8.29 1.80 -5.52
C VAL A 56 -9.69 2.30 -5.76
N ASN A 57 -10.66 1.39 -5.81
CA ASN A 57 -12.06 1.70 -5.97
C ASN A 57 -12.83 1.46 -4.67
N ALA A 58 -14.01 2.05 -4.56
CA ALA A 58 -14.90 1.86 -3.42
C ALA A 58 -15.09 0.36 -3.09
N GLY A 59 -15.09 0.03 -1.81
CA GLY A 59 -15.15 -1.35 -1.31
C GLY A 59 -13.81 -2.07 -1.29
N SER A 60 -12.68 -1.36 -1.43
CA SER A 60 -11.35 -1.95 -1.36
C SER A 60 -10.60 -1.54 -0.10
N LEU A 61 -9.84 -2.48 0.46
CA LEU A 61 -8.79 -2.22 1.45
C LEU A 61 -7.46 -1.96 0.75
N VAL A 62 -6.61 -1.15 1.37
CA VAL A 62 -5.19 -1.02 1.07
C VAL A 62 -4.42 -1.33 2.34
N LEU A 63 -3.45 -2.23 2.24
CA LEU A 63 -2.57 -2.62 3.34
C LEU A 63 -1.20 -2.00 3.12
N ILE A 64 -0.74 -1.20 4.06
CA ILE A 64 0.54 -0.47 3.98
C ILE A 64 1.41 -0.92 5.15
N ASP A 65 2.56 -1.53 4.82
CA ASP A 65 3.53 -2.00 5.81
C ASP A 65 4.17 -0.81 6.53
N ALA A 66 4.64 -1.05 7.74
CA ALA A 66 5.45 -0.08 8.47
C ALA A 66 6.69 0.29 7.64
N ASP A 67 7.07 1.57 7.69
CA ASP A 67 8.19 2.14 6.92
C ASP A 67 8.02 2.13 5.38
N SER A 68 6.86 1.69 4.82
CA SER A 68 6.58 1.83 3.40
C SER A 68 6.32 3.28 3.00
N VAL A 69 7.00 3.73 1.95
CA VAL A 69 6.81 5.08 1.39
C VAL A 69 5.53 5.10 0.57
N HIS A 70 4.58 5.93 0.94
CA HIS A 70 3.30 5.98 0.24
C HIS A 70 2.73 7.38 0.06
N LYS A 71 1.81 7.49 -0.90
CA LYS A 71 1.06 8.70 -1.21
C LYS A 71 -0.24 8.35 -1.89
N THR A 72 -1.31 9.07 -1.58
CA THR A 72 -2.58 8.96 -2.31
C THR A 72 -2.91 10.23 -3.06
N SER A 73 -3.52 10.08 -4.24
CA SER A 73 -4.00 11.19 -5.06
C SER A 73 -5.40 10.94 -5.60
N SER A 74 -6.07 12.03 -5.94
CA SER A 74 -7.38 12.00 -6.59
C SER A 74 -7.30 11.44 -8.01
N MET A 75 -8.39 10.89 -8.48
CA MET A 75 -8.63 10.51 -9.88
C MET A 75 -9.61 11.46 -10.57
N GLY A 76 -9.44 12.76 -10.41
CA GLY A 76 -10.35 13.80 -10.85
C GLY A 76 -11.14 14.41 -9.69
N ASP A 77 -12.18 15.20 -10.00
CA ASP A 77 -13.00 15.93 -9.01
C ASP A 77 -14.08 15.04 -8.37
N ILE A 78 -13.73 13.81 -8.02
CA ILE A 78 -14.67 12.85 -7.44
C ILE A 78 -14.51 12.85 -5.92
N PRO A 79 -15.57 13.21 -5.15
CA PRO A 79 -15.57 13.07 -3.71
C PRO A 79 -15.29 11.64 -3.30
N HIS A 80 -14.62 11.47 -2.15
CA HIS A 80 -14.38 10.14 -1.62
C HIS A 80 -14.58 10.11 -0.10
N THR A 81 -15.06 8.98 0.38
CA THR A 81 -15.18 8.68 1.80
C THR A 81 -14.24 7.52 2.13
N ARG A 82 -13.43 7.70 3.19
CA ARG A 82 -12.43 6.72 3.59
C ARG A 82 -12.40 6.50 5.09
N ILE A 83 -11.90 5.34 5.48
CA ILE A 83 -11.46 5.05 6.84
C ILE A 83 -9.96 4.80 6.77
N VAL A 84 -9.20 5.39 7.69
CA VAL A 84 -7.78 5.15 7.89
C VAL A 84 -7.59 4.64 9.31
N LEU A 85 -6.94 3.51 9.44
CA LEU A 85 -6.61 2.89 10.71
C LEU A 85 -5.11 2.65 10.74
N ASN A 86 -4.44 3.20 11.76
CA ASN A 86 -3.01 3.01 11.99
C ASN A 86 -2.79 2.38 13.37
N PHE A 87 -1.83 1.47 13.47
CA PHE A 87 -1.44 0.86 14.74
C PHE A 87 0.04 0.47 14.74
N SER A 88 0.65 0.49 15.94
CA SER A 88 2.03 0.06 16.12
C SER A 88 2.12 -1.45 16.38
N GLN A 89 3.31 -2.02 16.14
CA GLN A 89 3.61 -3.40 16.52
C GLN A 89 3.39 -3.63 18.00
N ASP A 90 3.86 -2.71 18.86
CA ASP A 90 3.76 -2.79 20.32
C ASP A 90 2.30 -2.82 20.81
N PHE A 91 1.40 -2.16 20.08
CA PHE A 91 -0.03 -2.18 20.40
C PHE A 91 -0.62 -3.59 20.28
N LEU A 92 -0.20 -4.37 19.30
CA LEU A 92 -0.62 -5.77 19.13
C LEU A 92 0.09 -6.71 20.10
N GLU A 93 1.41 -6.56 20.30
CA GLU A 93 2.22 -7.47 21.12
C GLU A 93 1.85 -7.47 22.60
N SER A 94 1.20 -6.43 23.07
CA SER A 94 0.67 -6.39 24.43
C SER A 94 -0.56 -7.31 24.65
N PHE A 95 -0.98 -8.08 23.65
CA PHE A 95 -1.89 -9.21 23.79
C PHE A 95 -1.15 -10.42 24.36
N SER A 96 -1.90 -11.37 24.94
CA SER A 96 -1.37 -12.58 25.58
C SER A 96 -0.37 -13.35 24.72
N ASN A 97 0.49 -14.16 25.32
CA ASN A 97 1.47 -14.99 24.61
C ASN A 97 0.85 -15.91 23.55
N GLU A 98 -0.40 -16.27 23.66
CA GLU A 98 -1.16 -17.08 22.70
C GLU A 98 -1.34 -16.42 21.32
N VAL A 99 -1.35 -15.07 21.26
CA VAL A 99 -1.46 -14.33 19.99
C VAL A 99 -0.08 -14.11 19.35
N LYS A 100 1.02 -14.21 20.11
CA LYS A 100 2.38 -14.06 19.58
C LYS A 100 2.74 -15.12 18.53
N ASP A 101 2.19 -16.32 18.65
CA ASP A 101 2.41 -17.40 17.68
C ASP A 101 1.63 -17.18 16.36
N LEU A 102 0.68 -16.25 16.38
CA LEU A 102 -0.12 -15.86 15.23
C LEU A 102 0.38 -14.54 14.66
N ASP A 103 1.30 -14.58 13.70
CA ASP A 103 1.78 -13.37 13.01
C ASP A 103 0.63 -12.69 12.24
N LEU A 104 -0.09 -11.77 12.94
CA LEU A 104 -1.17 -10.98 12.37
C LEU A 104 -0.66 -9.91 11.40
N THR A 105 0.60 -9.53 11.51
CA THR A 105 1.20 -8.49 10.68
C THR A 105 1.74 -9.05 9.37
N SER A 106 1.81 -10.36 9.21
CA SER A 106 2.21 -11.02 7.95
C SER A 106 1.36 -10.59 6.74
N ILE A 107 0.12 -10.16 6.97
CA ILE A 107 -0.78 -9.65 5.92
C ILE A 107 -0.22 -8.41 5.21
N PHE A 108 0.62 -7.62 5.84
CA PHE A 108 1.23 -6.42 5.25
C PHE A 108 2.41 -6.74 4.33
N LYS A 109 2.96 -7.96 4.43
CA LYS A 109 4.08 -8.46 3.61
C LYS A 109 3.63 -9.31 2.42
N THR A 110 2.33 -9.36 2.16
CA THR A 110 1.78 -10.13 1.04
C THR A 110 1.85 -9.36 -0.27
N LYS A 111 1.69 -10.07 -1.40
CA LYS A 111 1.53 -9.44 -2.72
C LYS A 111 0.19 -8.69 -2.90
N PHE A 112 -0.75 -8.90 -1.98
CA PHE A 112 -2.09 -8.30 -2.04
C PHE A 112 -2.12 -6.96 -1.29
N VAL A 113 -1.49 -5.95 -1.86
CA VAL A 113 -1.48 -4.60 -1.31
C VAL A 113 -2.86 -3.95 -1.39
N VAL A 114 -3.62 -4.19 -2.47
CA VAL A 114 -5.00 -3.72 -2.66
C VAL A 114 -5.93 -4.91 -2.73
N LEU A 115 -6.94 -4.93 -1.86
CA LEU A 115 -7.91 -6.01 -1.69
C LEU A 115 -9.33 -5.50 -2.01
N PRO A 116 -9.84 -5.68 -3.23
CA PRO A 116 -11.26 -5.48 -3.51
C PRO A 116 -12.08 -6.51 -2.73
N LEU A 117 -12.93 -6.05 -1.80
CA LEU A 117 -13.67 -6.96 -0.94
C LEU A 117 -14.87 -7.57 -1.66
N SER A 118 -15.05 -8.87 -1.54
CA SER A 118 -16.30 -9.53 -1.91
C SER A 118 -17.41 -9.14 -0.93
N PHE A 119 -18.67 -9.28 -1.35
CA PHE A 119 -19.84 -8.82 -0.57
C PHE A 119 -19.84 -9.34 0.87
N LYS A 120 -19.54 -10.61 1.08
CA LYS A 120 -19.49 -11.24 2.42
C LYS A 120 -18.45 -10.54 3.31
N TYR A 121 -17.22 -10.43 2.84
CA TYR A 121 -16.12 -9.84 3.61
C TYR A 121 -16.28 -8.33 3.79
N LYS A 122 -16.88 -7.64 2.81
CA LYS A 122 -17.22 -6.23 2.91
C LYS A 122 -18.12 -5.95 4.12
N LEU A 123 -19.24 -6.69 4.26
CA LEU A 123 -20.16 -6.50 5.38
C LEU A 123 -19.49 -6.74 6.74
N THR A 124 -18.68 -7.81 6.84
CA THR A 124 -17.99 -8.14 8.10
C THR A 124 -16.98 -7.06 8.47
N ILE A 125 -16.14 -6.65 7.51
CA ILE A 125 -15.10 -5.65 7.74
C ILE A 125 -15.68 -4.27 8.03
N GLU A 126 -16.72 -3.84 7.30
CA GLU A 126 -17.41 -2.57 7.57
C GLU A 126 -18.03 -2.55 8.97
N ASN A 127 -18.61 -3.66 9.44
CA ASN A 127 -19.13 -3.75 10.79
C ASN A 127 -18.03 -3.60 11.86
N ILE A 128 -16.90 -4.27 11.68
CA ILE A 128 -15.76 -4.17 12.61
C ILE A 128 -15.21 -2.75 12.62
N LEU A 129 -15.00 -2.14 11.43
CA LEU A 129 -14.51 -0.76 11.31
C LEU A 129 -15.47 0.24 11.96
N SER A 130 -16.79 0.09 11.79
CA SER A 130 -17.79 0.93 12.45
C SER A 130 -17.68 0.86 13.98
N ARG A 131 -17.59 -0.34 14.53
CA ARG A 131 -17.42 -0.56 15.97
C ARG A 131 -16.12 0.04 16.50
N LEU A 132 -15.03 -0.03 15.74
CA LEU A 132 -13.76 0.61 16.07
C LEU A 132 -13.88 2.14 16.09
N ILE A 133 -14.60 2.72 15.12
CA ILE A 133 -14.87 4.17 15.07
C ILE A 133 -15.71 4.61 16.28
N ASP A 134 -16.73 3.84 16.64
CA ASP A 134 -17.60 4.14 17.79
C ASP A 134 -16.83 4.12 19.12
N LEU A 135 -15.79 3.28 19.24
CA LEU A 135 -14.88 3.32 20.38
C LEU A 135 -13.99 4.56 20.37
N GLY A 136 -13.72 5.13 19.17
CA GLY A 136 -12.90 6.32 18.96
C GLY A 136 -11.42 6.06 19.20
N CYS A 137 -10.62 7.11 18.93
CA CYS A 137 -9.17 7.07 19.11
C CYS A 137 -8.82 6.85 20.59
N LEU A 138 -7.79 6.03 20.82
CA LEU A 138 -7.16 5.90 22.14
C LEU A 138 -6.08 6.99 22.21
N ASP A 139 -6.46 8.17 22.67
CA ASP A 139 -5.52 9.25 22.94
C ASP A 139 -4.70 8.94 24.21
N VAL A 140 -3.44 8.60 24.04
CA VAL A 140 -2.47 8.43 25.14
C VAL A 140 -1.76 9.76 25.47
N GLY A 141 -2.27 10.90 24.98
CA GLY A 141 -1.54 12.15 25.06
C GLY A 141 -2.32 13.45 25.24
N LYS A 142 -3.64 13.41 25.40
CA LYS A 142 -4.36 14.60 25.84
C LYS A 142 -4.33 14.68 27.37
N ASP A 143 -4.04 15.90 27.85
CA ASP A 143 -3.93 16.22 29.27
C ASP A 143 -4.98 15.52 30.11
N GLN A 144 -4.55 14.98 31.25
CA GLN A 144 -5.38 14.32 32.28
C GLN A 144 -6.63 15.11 32.69
N ALA A 145 -6.75 16.37 32.27
CA ALA A 145 -7.86 17.25 32.61
C ALA A 145 -9.20 16.89 31.91
N ASP A 146 -9.18 16.30 30.72
CA ASP A 146 -10.43 15.94 30.00
C ASP A 146 -10.97 14.55 30.34
N TYR A 147 -10.27 13.78 31.19
CA TYR A 147 -10.65 12.40 31.59
C TYR A 147 -11.06 12.26 33.06
N LEU A 148 -11.38 13.37 33.73
CA LEU A 148 -11.71 13.36 35.16
C LEU A 148 -12.98 12.56 35.52
N ASP A 149 -13.78 12.10 34.52
CA ASP A 149 -15.02 11.35 34.76
C ASP A 149 -15.00 9.88 34.28
N ALA A 150 -13.97 9.42 33.55
CA ALA A 150 -13.89 8.03 33.14
C ALA A 150 -13.12 7.21 34.18
N SER A 151 -13.76 6.19 34.77
CA SER A 151 -13.08 5.28 35.69
C SER A 151 -11.95 4.55 34.96
N TYR A 152 -10.86 4.22 35.68
CA TYR A 152 -9.72 3.43 35.17
C TYR A 152 -10.20 2.14 34.45
N ASP A 153 -11.23 1.50 34.97
CA ASP A 153 -11.86 0.31 34.37
C ASP A 153 -12.47 0.56 33.02
N GLN A 154 -13.07 1.74 32.78
CA GLN A 154 -13.66 2.07 31.48
C GLN A 154 -12.58 2.27 30.41
N MET A 155 -11.47 2.90 30.75
CA MET A 155 -10.33 3.07 29.83
C MET A 155 -9.65 1.74 29.51
N ALA A 156 -9.44 0.89 30.51
CA ALA A 156 -8.87 -0.45 30.33
C ALA A 156 -9.78 -1.33 29.46
N SER A 157 -11.08 -1.30 29.71
CA SER A 157 -12.09 -2.01 28.95
C SER A 157 -12.16 -1.53 27.49
N LYS A 158 -12.11 -0.22 27.27
CA LYS A 158 -12.05 0.38 25.94
C LYS A 158 -10.79 -0.06 25.17
N LYS A 159 -9.63 0.01 25.80
CA LYS A 159 -8.36 -0.42 25.21
C LYS A 159 -8.38 -1.91 24.85
N LEU A 160 -8.88 -2.76 25.73
CA LEU A 160 -9.02 -4.18 25.48
C LEU A 160 -10.00 -4.45 24.31
N MET A 161 -11.16 -3.79 24.28
CA MET A 161 -12.13 -3.95 23.19
C MET A 161 -11.54 -3.51 21.84
N THR A 162 -10.79 -2.40 21.80
CA THR A 162 -10.11 -1.94 20.59
C THR A 162 -9.13 -3.00 20.07
N LYS A 163 -8.34 -3.62 20.96
CA LYS A 163 -7.41 -4.68 20.60
C LYS A 163 -8.12 -5.93 20.06
N LEU A 164 -9.20 -6.35 20.71
CA LEU A 164 -9.99 -7.50 20.27
C LEU A 164 -10.55 -7.26 18.86
N LEU A 165 -11.16 -6.10 18.62
CA LEU A 165 -11.71 -5.74 17.32
C LEU A 165 -10.62 -5.58 16.25
N LEU A 166 -9.46 -5.02 16.59
CA LEU A 166 -8.33 -4.95 15.67
C LEU A 166 -7.83 -6.36 15.31
N SER A 167 -7.69 -7.25 16.30
CA SER A 167 -7.28 -8.63 16.04
C SER A 167 -8.30 -9.37 15.17
N GLU A 168 -9.60 -9.19 15.43
CA GLU A 168 -10.67 -9.73 14.60
C GLU A 168 -10.57 -9.22 13.15
N LEU A 169 -10.36 -7.90 12.97
CA LEU A 169 -10.17 -7.30 11.64
C LEU A 169 -9.01 -7.95 10.88
N LEU A 170 -7.84 -8.05 11.53
CA LEU A 170 -6.64 -8.61 10.90
C LEU A 170 -6.81 -10.10 10.56
N LEU A 171 -7.49 -10.86 11.42
CA LEU A 171 -7.84 -12.26 11.14
C LEU A 171 -8.77 -12.39 9.93
N GLN A 172 -9.82 -11.56 9.84
CA GLN A 172 -10.73 -11.57 8.69
C GLN A 172 -10.01 -11.20 7.39
N ILE A 173 -9.09 -10.24 7.44
CA ILE A 173 -8.26 -9.88 6.28
C ILE A 173 -7.33 -11.06 5.91
N LYS A 174 -6.69 -11.71 6.88
CA LYS A 174 -5.81 -12.86 6.68
C LYS A 174 -6.56 -14.04 6.04
N GLU A 175 -7.75 -14.35 6.54
CA GLU A 175 -8.62 -15.37 5.95
C GLU A 175 -9.00 -15.02 4.51
N TYR A 176 -9.35 -13.75 4.24
CA TYR A 176 -9.70 -13.32 2.89
C TYR A 176 -8.52 -13.41 1.93
N ILE A 177 -7.33 -13.04 2.35
CA ILE A 177 -6.09 -13.21 1.56
C ILE A 177 -5.89 -14.69 1.22
N HIS A 178 -6.04 -15.58 2.19
CA HIS A 178 -5.92 -17.02 1.96
C HIS A 178 -6.94 -17.54 0.92
N VAL A 179 -8.20 -17.08 0.98
CA VAL A 179 -9.22 -17.38 -0.04
C VAL A 179 -8.82 -16.88 -1.43
N LEU A 180 -8.21 -15.69 -1.52
CA LEU A 180 -7.73 -15.14 -2.78
C LEU A 180 -6.55 -15.95 -3.34
N GLU A 181 -5.64 -16.39 -2.49
CA GLU A 181 -4.51 -17.23 -2.86
C GLU A 181 -4.97 -18.58 -3.41
N GLN A 182 -5.95 -19.21 -2.77
CA GLN A 182 -6.53 -20.45 -3.27
C GLN A 182 -7.21 -20.24 -4.63
N LYS A 183 -7.99 -19.18 -4.82
CA LYS A 183 -8.62 -18.87 -6.10
C LYS A 183 -7.60 -18.55 -7.20
N GLU A 184 -6.52 -17.87 -6.90
CA GLU A 184 -5.43 -17.69 -7.85
C GLU A 184 -4.80 -19.03 -8.21
N TYR A 185 -4.54 -19.90 -7.24
CA TYR A 185 -4.01 -21.24 -7.51
C TYR A 185 -4.94 -22.05 -8.42
N GLU A 186 -6.24 -22.04 -8.18
CA GLU A 186 -7.24 -22.68 -9.02
C GLU A 186 -7.36 -22.03 -10.41
N SER A 187 -7.30 -20.67 -10.48
CA SER A 187 -7.38 -19.92 -11.74
C SER A 187 -6.10 -20.06 -12.58
N HIS A 188 -4.94 -20.28 -11.96
CA HIS A 188 -3.70 -20.59 -12.67
C HIS A 188 -3.77 -21.93 -13.42
N GLN A 189 -4.69 -22.82 -13.06
CA GLN A 189 -4.96 -24.02 -13.85
C GLN A 189 -5.88 -23.78 -15.06
N ILE A 190 -6.66 -22.69 -15.09
CA ILE A 190 -7.73 -22.54 -16.08
C ILE A 190 -7.60 -21.32 -17.00
N VAL A 191 -7.13 -20.14 -16.57
CA VAL A 191 -7.23 -18.93 -17.41
C VAL A 191 -6.09 -17.92 -17.21
N ASN A 192 -5.51 -17.56 -18.31
CA ASN A 192 -4.69 -16.41 -18.70
C ASN A 192 -3.18 -16.54 -18.66
N ASN A 193 -2.74 -17.63 -19.15
CA ASN A 193 -1.40 -17.94 -19.65
C ASN A 193 -0.71 -16.82 -20.49
N LYS A 194 -1.41 -15.80 -20.98
CA LYS A 194 -0.85 -14.81 -21.91
C LYS A 194 -0.29 -13.58 -21.20
N VAL A 195 -1.04 -12.96 -20.30
CA VAL A 195 -0.56 -11.78 -19.55
C VAL A 195 0.53 -12.19 -18.56
N ASP A 196 0.37 -13.33 -17.87
CA ASP A 196 1.41 -13.87 -16.97
C ASP A 196 2.71 -14.18 -17.70
N LYS A 197 2.63 -14.72 -18.94
CA LYS A 197 3.81 -14.92 -19.77
C LYS A 197 4.47 -13.61 -20.17
N ILE A 198 3.67 -12.58 -20.49
CA ILE A 198 4.16 -11.23 -20.80
C ILE A 198 4.84 -10.63 -19.57
N ILE A 199 4.23 -10.73 -18.38
CA ILE A 199 4.81 -10.26 -17.13
C ILE A 199 6.14 -10.96 -16.86
N LYS A 200 6.19 -12.29 -16.93
CA LYS A 200 7.43 -13.06 -16.77
C LYS A 200 8.52 -12.66 -17.77
N TYR A 201 8.12 -12.41 -19.02
CA TYR A 201 9.03 -11.92 -20.05
C TYR A 201 9.58 -10.53 -19.69
N ILE A 202 8.72 -9.59 -19.30
CA ILE A 202 9.14 -8.25 -18.87
C ILE A 202 10.07 -8.34 -17.64
N CYS A 203 9.71 -9.14 -16.63
CA CYS A 203 10.54 -9.35 -15.44
C CYS A 203 11.93 -9.91 -15.76
N LYS A 204 12.06 -10.71 -16.81
CA LYS A 204 13.35 -11.26 -17.25
C LYS A 204 14.18 -10.26 -18.06
N HIS A 205 13.51 -9.38 -18.80
CA HIS A 205 14.16 -8.51 -19.80
C HIS A 205 14.05 -7.01 -19.46
N TYR A 206 13.61 -6.63 -18.25
CA TYR A 206 13.31 -5.23 -17.88
C TYR A 206 14.49 -4.27 -18.07
N ALA A 207 15.75 -4.77 -17.94
CA ALA A 207 16.97 -3.99 -18.11
C ALA A 207 17.32 -3.74 -19.58
N GLU A 208 16.69 -4.47 -20.51
CA GLU A 208 16.91 -4.31 -21.95
C GLU A 208 16.04 -3.16 -22.50
N ASP A 209 16.27 -2.80 -23.78
CA ASP A 209 15.44 -1.78 -24.46
C ASP A 209 14.08 -2.36 -24.86
N LEU A 210 13.20 -2.51 -23.85
CA LEU A 210 11.86 -3.00 -24.02
C LEU A 210 10.90 -1.89 -24.45
N THR A 211 10.26 -2.09 -25.61
CA THR A 211 9.16 -1.26 -26.10
C THR A 211 7.86 -2.04 -26.15
N LEU A 212 6.72 -1.33 -26.20
CA LEU A 212 5.42 -1.95 -26.42
C LEU A 212 5.43 -2.80 -27.71
N THR A 213 6.10 -2.30 -28.77
CA THR A 213 6.19 -2.96 -30.06
C THR A 213 7.02 -4.24 -29.98
N SER A 214 8.23 -4.18 -29.38
CA SER A 214 9.10 -5.35 -29.26
C SER A 214 8.47 -6.48 -28.45
N ILE A 215 7.73 -6.13 -27.37
CA ILE A 215 6.99 -7.12 -26.58
C ILE A 215 5.84 -7.70 -27.39
N ALA A 216 5.08 -6.87 -28.14
CA ALA A 216 3.98 -7.34 -28.96
C ALA A 216 4.43 -8.31 -30.05
N GLU A 217 5.55 -8.03 -30.68
CA GLU A 217 6.20 -8.91 -31.66
C GLU A 217 6.63 -10.24 -31.05
N ALA A 218 7.26 -10.22 -29.86
CA ALA A 218 7.67 -11.43 -29.14
C ALA A 218 6.49 -12.36 -28.79
N PHE A 219 5.28 -11.82 -28.67
CA PHE A 219 4.08 -12.59 -28.35
C PHE A 219 3.11 -12.75 -29.52
N TYR A 220 3.50 -12.35 -30.74
CA TYR A 220 2.69 -12.44 -31.96
C TYR A 220 1.30 -11.79 -31.81
N ILE A 221 1.25 -10.59 -31.22
CA ILE A 221 0.01 -9.82 -31.03
C ILE A 221 0.20 -8.36 -31.44
N SER A 222 -0.90 -7.65 -31.71
CA SER A 222 -0.79 -6.24 -32.01
C SER A 222 -0.45 -5.42 -30.75
N PRO A 223 0.32 -4.32 -30.87
CA PRO A 223 0.59 -3.42 -29.75
C PRO A 223 -0.68 -2.88 -29.08
N PHE A 224 -1.70 -2.59 -29.87
CA PHE A 224 -3.00 -2.16 -29.37
C PHE A 224 -3.67 -3.22 -28.48
N TYR A 225 -3.71 -4.46 -28.93
CA TYR A 225 -4.28 -5.56 -28.17
C TYR A 225 -3.47 -5.82 -26.88
N LEU A 226 -2.14 -5.84 -27.00
CA LEU A 226 -1.24 -5.97 -25.84
C LEU A 226 -1.51 -4.88 -24.81
N SER A 227 -1.52 -3.61 -25.21
CA SER A 227 -1.78 -2.48 -24.32
C SER A 227 -3.12 -2.63 -23.59
N LYS A 228 -4.18 -3.03 -24.34
CA LYS A 228 -5.53 -3.20 -23.79
C LYS A 228 -5.61 -4.34 -22.77
N ILE A 229 -5.09 -5.54 -23.10
CA ILE A 229 -5.17 -6.69 -22.18
C ILE A 229 -4.28 -6.49 -20.94
N PHE A 230 -3.09 -5.91 -21.13
CA PHE A 230 -2.15 -5.66 -20.05
C PHE A 230 -2.72 -4.63 -19.06
N LYS A 231 -3.20 -3.48 -19.56
CA LYS A 231 -3.82 -2.45 -18.72
C LYS A 231 -5.08 -2.96 -18.01
N ARG A 232 -5.89 -3.81 -18.67
CA ARG A 232 -7.07 -4.43 -18.05
C ARG A 232 -6.69 -5.38 -16.91
N SER A 233 -5.59 -6.12 -17.04
CA SER A 233 -5.18 -7.13 -16.05
C SER A 233 -4.33 -6.56 -14.92
N THR A 234 -3.49 -5.55 -15.20
CA THR A 234 -2.53 -5.00 -14.23
C THR A 234 -2.90 -3.60 -13.75
N ASN A 235 -3.90 -2.95 -14.37
CA ASN A 235 -4.25 -1.53 -14.22
C ASN A 235 -3.11 -0.55 -14.57
N LEU A 236 -1.97 -1.03 -15.07
CA LEU A 236 -0.82 -0.24 -15.48
C LEU A 236 -0.62 -0.33 -17.00
N SER A 237 -0.09 0.72 -17.60
CA SER A 237 0.52 0.59 -18.91
C SER A 237 1.81 -0.24 -18.81
N ILE A 238 2.23 -0.84 -19.92
CA ILE A 238 3.48 -1.59 -19.98
C ILE A 238 4.69 -0.73 -19.59
N VAL A 239 4.71 0.55 -20.01
CA VAL A 239 5.80 1.47 -19.68
C VAL A 239 5.83 1.79 -18.18
N GLU A 240 4.68 2.03 -17.56
CA GLU A 240 4.58 2.23 -16.10
C GLU A 240 5.06 0.97 -15.36
N TYR A 241 4.68 -0.20 -15.83
CA TYR A 241 5.08 -1.47 -15.22
C TYR A 241 6.61 -1.72 -15.33
N ILE A 242 7.19 -1.52 -16.53
CA ILE A 242 8.65 -1.64 -16.73
C ILE A 242 9.39 -0.64 -15.84
N ASN A 243 8.94 0.61 -15.79
CA ASN A 243 9.58 1.64 -14.96
C ASN A 243 9.50 1.29 -13.47
N SER A 244 8.38 0.76 -12.99
CA SER A 244 8.26 0.33 -11.58
C SER A 244 9.25 -0.80 -11.24
N LEU A 245 9.42 -1.79 -12.12
CA LEU A 245 10.41 -2.84 -11.96
C LEU A 245 11.84 -2.29 -11.92
N ARG A 246 12.19 -1.41 -12.87
CA ARG A 246 13.52 -0.77 -12.92
C ARG A 246 13.82 0.00 -11.64
N ILE A 247 12.86 0.77 -11.14
CA ILE A 247 13.03 1.54 -9.90
C ILE A 247 13.17 0.63 -8.69
N ARG A 248 12.43 -0.49 -8.62
CA ARG A 248 12.59 -1.48 -7.54
C ARG A 248 14.01 -2.02 -7.48
N HIS A 249 14.55 -2.48 -8.60
CA HIS A 249 15.94 -2.97 -8.65
C HIS A 249 16.97 -1.87 -8.40
N ALA A 250 16.68 -0.63 -8.83
CA ALA A 250 17.51 0.51 -8.51
C ALA A 250 17.58 0.79 -7.00
N LYS A 251 16.46 0.66 -6.28
CA LYS A 251 16.42 0.79 -4.81
C LYS A 251 17.36 -0.24 -4.16
N GLU A 252 17.23 -1.51 -4.53
CA GLU A 252 18.11 -2.58 -4.03
C GLU A 252 19.60 -2.27 -4.25
N LEU A 253 19.97 -1.79 -5.46
CA LEU A 253 21.35 -1.40 -5.76
C LEU A 253 21.81 -0.16 -4.99
N LEU A 254 20.93 0.82 -4.78
CA LEU A 254 21.23 2.03 -4.00
C LEU A 254 21.47 1.72 -2.52
N GLU A 255 20.81 0.70 -1.98
CA GLU A 255 20.92 0.26 -0.59
C GLU A 255 22.15 -0.63 -0.35
N THR A 256 22.48 -1.50 -1.32
CA THR A 256 23.46 -2.56 -1.13
C THR A 256 24.81 -2.30 -1.76
N SER A 257 24.93 -1.28 -2.64
CA SER A 257 26.16 -1.05 -3.39
C SER A 257 26.71 0.38 -3.28
N SER A 258 28.03 0.51 -3.50
CA SER A 258 28.69 1.81 -3.66
C SER A 258 28.60 2.37 -5.09
N THR A 259 27.96 1.65 -6.01
CA THR A 259 27.83 1.99 -7.44
C THR A 259 27.30 3.41 -7.64
N LYS A 260 27.82 4.11 -8.66
CA LYS A 260 27.36 5.46 -8.98
C LYS A 260 25.94 5.46 -9.51
N ILE A 261 25.20 6.52 -9.21
CA ILE A 261 23.79 6.66 -9.62
C ILE A 261 23.62 6.57 -11.13
N SER A 262 24.56 7.10 -11.91
CA SER A 262 24.54 6.99 -13.37
C SER A 262 24.70 5.55 -13.86
N GLU A 263 25.58 4.78 -13.25
CA GLU A 263 25.80 3.37 -13.56
C GLU A 263 24.57 2.52 -13.15
N ILE A 264 23.96 2.82 -11.99
CA ILE A 264 22.72 2.16 -11.57
C ILE A 264 21.61 2.39 -12.61
N ALA A 265 21.48 3.63 -13.12
CA ALA A 265 20.49 3.94 -14.14
C ALA A 265 20.67 3.07 -15.41
N GLU A 266 21.91 2.86 -15.85
CA GLU A 266 22.23 1.99 -16.99
C GLU A 266 21.97 0.52 -16.68
N ILE A 267 22.41 0.02 -15.51
CA ILE A 267 22.21 -1.37 -15.08
C ILE A 267 20.72 -1.75 -15.07
N VAL A 268 19.86 -0.84 -14.61
CA VAL A 268 18.42 -1.10 -14.56
C VAL A 268 17.68 -0.76 -15.85
N GLY A 269 18.40 -0.34 -16.92
CA GLY A 269 17.87 -0.19 -18.28
C GLY A 269 17.30 1.19 -18.63
N PHE A 270 17.66 2.26 -17.90
CA PHE A 270 17.31 3.62 -18.33
C PHE A 270 18.33 4.16 -19.34
N SER A 271 17.83 4.69 -20.45
CA SER A 271 18.66 5.30 -21.50
C SER A 271 19.31 6.63 -21.09
N SER A 272 18.84 7.27 -20.02
CA SER A 272 19.45 8.49 -19.48
C SER A 272 19.27 8.62 -17.96
N SER A 273 20.32 9.09 -17.28
CA SER A 273 20.29 9.36 -15.84
C SER A 273 19.27 10.45 -15.45
N SER A 274 18.95 11.37 -16.38
CA SER A 274 17.95 12.41 -16.15
C SER A 274 16.54 11.84 -16.15
N HIS A 275 16.24 10.92 -17.06
CA HIS A 275 14.97 10.20 -17.09
C HIS A 275 14.83 9.30 -15.86
N PHE A 276 15.89 8.55 -15.54
CA PHE A 276 15.95 7.75 -14.31
C PHE A 276 15.63 8.59 -13.08
N SER A 277 16.35 9.69 -12.86
CA SER A 277 16.21 10.52 -11.65
C SER A 277 14.80 11.10 -11.51
N ARG A 278 14.19 11.52 -12.62
CA ARG A 278 12.78 12.00 -12.61
C ARG A 278 11.79 10.89 -12.28
N THR A 279 11.95 9.73 -12.93
CA THR A 279 11.08 8.57 -12.70
C THR A 279 11.25 8.03 -11.28
N PHE A 280 12.48 7.94 -10.80
CA PHE A 280 12.77 7.53 -9.44
C PHE A 280 12.10 8.46 -8.42
N LYS A 281 12.28 9.79 -8.57
CA LYS A 281 11.64 10.77 -7.69
C LYS A 281 10.10 10.74 -7.78
N LEU A 282 9.56 10.52 -8.97
CA LEU A 282 8.11 10.39 -9.16
C LEU A 282 7.53 9.19 -8.41
N LEU A 283 8.22 8.05 -8.42
CA LEU A 283 7.75 6.80 -7.84
C LEU A 283 8.09 6.64 -6.35
N THR A 284 9.19 7.25 -5.88
CA THR A 284 9.66 7.09 -4.49
C THR A 284 9.51 8.34 -3.63
N GLY A 285 9.26 9.50 -4.24
CA GLY A 285 9.21 10.80 -3.56
C GLY A 285 10.59 11.43 -3.29
N LEU A 286 11.67 10.65 -3.34
CA LEU A 286 13.04 11.08 -3.08
C LEU A 286 13.86 11.04 -4.38
N SER A 287 14.86 11.92 -4.51
CA SER A 287 15.85 11.71 -5.57
C SER A 287 16.70 10.48 -5.25
N PRO A 288 17.33 9.83 -6.27
CA PRO A 288 18.22 8.68 -6.03
C PRO A 288 19.34 8.99 -5.03
N GLN A 289 19.85 10.22 -5.06
CA GLN A 289 20.92 10.67 -4.15
C GLN A 289 20.41 10.83 -2.72
N GLN A 290 19.21 11.40 -2.52
CA GLN A 290 18.57 11.50 -1.22
C GLN A 290 18.25 10.12 -0.65
N TYR A 291 17.72 9.23 -1.50
CA TYR A 291 17.40 7.85 -1.14
C TYR A 291 18.66 7.10 -0.69
N LYS A 292 19.73 7.12 -1.49
CA LYS A 292 21.01 6.49 -1.14
C LYS A 292 21.57 7.01 0.19
N LYS A 293 21.57 8.32 0.40
CA LYS A 293 22.04 8.94 1.66
C LYS A 293 21.21 8.50 2.87
N PHE A 294 19.89 8.35 2.69
CA PHE A 294 19.00 7.94 3.78
C PHE A 294 19.26 6.50 4.23
N TYR A 295 19.52 5.59 3.29
CA TYR A 295 19.75 4.18 3.59
C TYR A 295 21.23 3.82 3.83
N SER A 296 22.22 4.60 3.35
CA SER A 296 23.65 4.39 3.64
C SER A 296 24.07 4.78 5.05
N ASN A 297 23.21 5.45 5.82
CA ASN A 297 23.43 5.86 7.21
C ASN A 297 22.74 4.92 8.22
N LYS A 298 22.23 3.81 7.77
CA LYS A 298 21.73 2.70 8.60
C LYS A 298 22.75 1.56 8.62
#